data_fcb076eb48910fb8e08b12bede55de87
#
_entry.id   fcb076eb48910fb8e08b12bede55de87
#
_cell.length_a   1.000
_cell.length_b   1.000
_cell.length_c   1.000
_cell.angle_alpha   90.00
_cell.angle_beta   90.00
_cell.angle_gamma   90.00
#
_symmetry.space_group_name_H-M   'P 1'
#
loop_
_entity.id
_entity.type
_entity.pdbx_description
1 polymer ?
#
loop_
_entity_poly.entity_id
_entity_poly.type
_entity_poly.pdbx_seq_one_letter_code
_entity_poly.pdbx_strand_id
1 'polypeptide(L)'
;MASMRDIKRRKSSITSTQQITKAMKLVSTVKLQKARAHAEATDPYFNYMYRTVSSMLAKSGNLEHPYLKAGDSPRKAVVALTSNRGLAGGYNSNIVKL
;
A
#
# COMPACT_ATOMS: atom_id res chain seq x y z
N MET A 1 7.45 -47.46 2.25
CA MET A 1 8.34 -46.83 1.25
C MET A 1 7.49 -46.08 0.24
N ALA A 2 7.83 -44.82 -0.08
CA ALA A 2 7.12 -44.05 -1.08
C ALA A 2 7.34 -44.70 -2.46
N SER A 3 6.26 -45.03 -3.18
CA SER A 3 6.33 -45.58 -4.51
C SER A 3 6.93 -44.56 -5.49
N MET A 4 7.71 -45.02 -6.47
CA MET A 4 8.21 -44.17 -7.59
C MET A 4 7.08 -43.39 -8.25
N ARG A 5 5.87 -43.93 -8.26
CA ARG A 5 4.67 -43.28 -8.78
C ARG A 5 4.28 -42.06 -7.91
N ASP A 6 4.39 -42.16 -6.60
CA ASP A 6 4.09 -41.07 -5.66
C ASP A 6 5.11 -39.93 -5.78
N ILE A 7 6.37 -40.28 -5.96
CA ILE A 7 7.46 -39.30 -6.17
C ILE A 7 7.22 -38.53 -7.47
N LYS A 8 6.90 -39.21 -8.56
CA LYS A 8 6.61 -38.57 -9.85
C LYS A 8 5.39 -37.65 -9.77
N ARG A 9 4.34 -38.08 -9.07
CA ARG A 9 3.13 -37.27 -8.85
C ARG A 9 3.44 -36.02 -8.01
N ARG A 10 4.21 -36.13 -6.93
CA ARG A 10 4.66 -35.00 -6.12
C ARG A 10 5.51 -34.03 -6.92
N LYS A 11 6.47 -34.52 -7.72
CA LYS A 11 7.29 -33.69 -8.60
C LYS A 11 6.43 -32.89 -9.56
N SER A 12 5.46 -33.52 -10.23
CA SER A 12 4.54 -32.83 -11.14
C SER A 12 3.72 -31.74 -10.43
N SER A 13 3.18 -32.05 -9.25
CA SER A 13 2.44 -31.08 -8.45
C SER A 13 3.29 -29.87 -8.03
N ILE A 14 4.51 -30.11 -7.57
CA ILE A 14 5.45 -29.03 -7.19
C ILE A 14 5.80 -28.15 -8.39
N THR A 15 6.06 -28.77 -9.56
CA THR A 15 6.36 -28.02 -10.79
C THR A 15 5.19 -27.12 -11.20
N SER A 16 3.96 -27.64 -11.15
CA SER A 16 2.76 -26.86 -11.46
C SER A 16 2.59 -25.68 -10.47
N THR A 17 2.75 -25.95 -9.18
CA THR A 17 2.68 -24.89 -8.14
C THR A 17 3.77 -23.82 -8.36
N GLN A 18 4.97 -24.23 -8.74
CA GLN A 18 6.05 -23.30 -9.05
C GLN A 18 5.72 -22.40 -10.24
N GLN A 19 5.13 -22.94 -11.29
CA GLN A 19 4.70 -22.18 -12.46
C GLN A 19 3.62 -21.15 -12.10
N ILE A 20 2.61 -21.55 -11.31
CA ILE A 20 1.57 -20.64 -10.81
C ILE A 20 2.19 -19.52 -10.00
N THR A 21 3.10 -19.83 -9.06
CA THR A 21 3.76 -18.84 -8.23
C THR A 21 4.59 -17.86 -9.06
N LYS A 22 5.30 -18.33 -10.08
CA LYS A 22 6.03 -17.47 -11.02
C LYS A 22 5.09 -16.52 -11.77
N ALA A 23 3.96 -17.01 -12.25
CA ALA A 23 2.98 -16.19 -12.94
C ALA A 23 2.37 -15.13 -11.99
N MET A 24 2.03 -15.50 -10.77
CA MET A 24 1.53 -14.57 -9.75
C MET A 24 2.56 -13.50 -9.41
N LYS A 25 3.83 -13.87 -9.27
CA LYS A 25 4.93 -12.91 -9.04
C LYS A 25 5.02 -11.89 -10.18
N LEU A 26 4.92 -12.34 -11.44
CA LEU A 26 4.98 -11.45 -12.60
C LEU A 26 3.83 -10.44 -12.60
N VAL A 27 2.59 -10.91 -12.41
CA VAL A 27 1.40 -10.05 -12.34
C VAL A 27 1.52 -9.04 -11.20
N SER A 28 1.96 -9.48 -10.02
CA SER A 28 2.14 -8.60 -8.85
C SER A 28 3.21 -7.55 -9.10
N THR A 29 4.31 -7.92 -9.76
CA THR A 29 5.39 -6.99 -10.12
C THR A 29 4.88 -5.90 -11.06
N VAL A 30 4.12 -6.26 -12.11
CA VAL A 30 3.55 -5.27 -13.05
C VAL A 30 2.58 -4.32 -12.33
N LYS A 31 1.71 -4.86 -11.47
CA LYS A 31 0.79 -4.02 -10.66
C LYS A 31 1.55 -3.05 -9.76
N LEU A 32 2.61 -3.53 -9.10
CA LEU A 32 3.47 -2.69 -8.25
C LEU A 32 4.14 -1.57 -9.05
N GLN A 33 4.72 -1.90 -10.21
CA GLN A 33 5.35 -0.90 -11.08
C GLN A 33 4.36 0.17 -11.53
N LYS A 34 3.14 -0.23 -11.92
CA LYS A 34 2.09 0.71 -12.32
C LYS A 34 1.67 1.62 -11.15
N ALA A 35 1.46 1.06 -9.96
CA ALA A 35 1.11 1.84 -8.77
C ALA A 35 2.24 2.81 -8.38
N ARG A 36 3.49 2.35 -8.47
CA ARG A 36 4.67 3.18 -8.20
C ARG A 36 4.80 4.33 -9.18
N ALA A 37 4.63 4.09 -10.49
CA ALA A 37 4.66 5.14 -11.50
C ALA A 37 3.59 6.21 -11.25
N HIS A 38 2.38 5.82 -10.83
CA HIS A 38 1.35 6.78 -10.44
C HIS A 38 1.74 7.61 -9.22
N ALA A 39 2.31 6.99 -8.19
CA ALA A 39 2.76 7.69 -7.00
C ALA A 39 3.89 8.69 -7.33
N GLU A 40 4.89 8.26 -8.10
CA GLU A 40 6.01 9.11 -8.54
C GLU A 40 5.55 10.29 -9.41
N ALA A 41 4.52 10.11 -10.25
CA ALA A 41 3.94 11.18 -11.04
C ALA A 41 3.17 12.21 -10.20
N THR A 42 2.61 11.80 -9.07
CA THR A 42 1.82 12.66 -8.18
C THR A 42 2.69 13.41 -7.18
N ASP A 43 3.84 12.86 -6.81
CA ASP A 43 4.73 13.40 -5.77
C ASP A 43 5.18 14.85 -6.02
N PRO A 44 5.59 15.27 -7.23
CA PRO A 44 5.94 16.67 -7.50
C PRO A 44 4.78 17.62 -7.23
N TYR A 45 3.55 17.25 -7.65
CA TYR A 45 2.35 18.06 -7.43
C TYR A 45 2.09 18.26 -5.93
N PHE A 46 2.15 17.18 -5.16
CA PHE A 46 1.96 17.23 -3.71
C PHE A 46 3.01 18.12 -3.05
N ASN A 47 4.26 17.98 -3.40
CA ASN A 47 5.36 18.78 -2.85
C ASN A 47 5.21 20.27 -3.17
N TYR A 48 4.85 20.63 -4.40
CA TYR A 48 4.59 22.02 -4.77
C TYR A 48 3.39 22.59 -4.03
N MET A 49 2.30 21.84 -3.94
CA MET A 49 1.10 22.27 -3.24
C MET A 49 1.37 22.48 -1.74
N TYR A 50 2.05 21.53 -1.10
CA TYR A 50 2.44 21.62 0.30
C TYR A 50 3.30 22.87 0.57
N ARG A 51 4.32 23.11 -0.25
CA ARG A 51 5.19 24.29 -0.13
C ARG A 51 4.45 25.59 -0.36
N THR A 52 3.54 25.64 -1.32
CA THR A 52 2.72 26.81 -1.61
C THR A 52 1.82 27.14 -0.42
N VAL A 53 1.06 26.16 0.07
CA VAL A 53 0.18 26.35 1.23
C VAL A 53 0.97 26.76 2.47
N SER A 54 2.10 26.10 2.75
CA SER A 54 2.96 26.44 3.88
C SER A 54 3.52 27.88 3.78
N SER A 55 3.92 28.30 2.58
CA SER A 55 4.40 29.66 2.33
C SER A 55 3.29 30.71 2.49
N MET A 56 2.08 30.40 2.02
CA MET A 56 0.92 31.28 2.21
C MET A 56 0.60 31.44 3.69
N LEU A 57 0.57 30.36 4.44
CA LEU A 57 0.31 30.38 5.89
C LEU A 57 1.37 31.19 6.65
N ALA A 58 2.64 31.02 6.29
CA ALA A 58 3.74 31.75 6.90
C ALA A 58 3.67 33.28 6.65
N LYS A 59 3.12 33.70 5.51
CA LYS A 59 3.03 35.12 5.13
C LYS A 59 1.71 35.78 5.52
N SER A 60 0.67 35.01 5.77
CA SER A 60 -0.70 35.52 6.00
C SER A 60 -0.93 36.02 7.44
N GLY A 61 0.04 35.93 8.34
CA GLY A 61 -0.10 36.36 9.73
C GLY A 61 -1.21 35.60 10.47
N ASN A 62 -2.31 36.23 10.75
CA ASN A 62 -3.42 35.64 11.51
C ASN A 62 -4.58 35.24 10.57
N LEU A 63 -4.37 34.20 9.77
CA LEU A 63 -5.40 33.66 8.88
C LEU A 63 -6.41 32.84 9.67
N GLU A 64 -7.63 33.36 9.84
CA GLU A 64 -8.73 32.58 10.41
C GLU A 64 -9.41 31.71 9.34
N HIS A 65 -9.20 30.41 9.39
CA HIS A 65 -9.86 29.46 8.49
C HIS A 65 -10.30 28.20 9.26
N PRO A 66 -11.48 27.64 8.98
CA PRO A 66 -11.99 26.46 9.67
C PRO A 66 -11.01 25.27 9.71
N TYR A 67 -10.25 25.06 8.66
CA TYR A 67 -9.24 23.97 8.57
C TYR A 67 -7.95 24.24 9.37
N LEU A 68 -7.74 25.47 9.82
CA LEU A 68 -6.56 25.86 10.61
C LEU A 68 -6.85 25.91 12.11
N LYS A 69 -8.13 25.90 12.49
CA LYS A 69 -8.51 25.85 13.90
C LYS A 69 -8.43 24.42 14.39
N ALA A 70 -7.72 24.22 15.50
CA ALA A 70 -7.78 22.94 16.21
C ALA A 70 -9.22 22.70 16.67
N GLY A 71 -9.80 21.57 16.32
CA GLY A 71 -11.13 21.23 16.77
C GLY A 71 -11.11 20.78 18.24
N ASP A 72 -11.97 21.36 19.07
CA ASP A 72 -12.19 20.94 20.47
C ASP A 72 -12.97 19.62 20.58
N SER A 73 -13.20 18.93 19.47
CA SER A 73 -13.94 17.68 19.46
C SER A 73 -13.16 16.56 20.15
N PRO A 74 -13.74 15.87 21.14
CA PRO A 74 -13.14 14.69 21.75
C PRO A 74 -13.09 13.50 20.77
N ARG A 75 -13.80 13.59 19.66
CA ARG A 75 -13.85 12.53 18.64
C ARG A 75 -12.71 12.70 17.66
N LYS A 76 -11.94 11.62 17.49
CA LYS A 76 -10.86 11.54 16.51
C LYS A 76 -11.24 10.59 15.39
N ALA A 77 -10.91 10.94 14.14
CA ALA A 77 -11.03 10.06 13.02
C ALA A 77 -9.65 9.44 12.73
N VAL A 78 -9.62 8.12 12.58
CA VAL A 78 -8.42 7.38 12.19
C VAL A 78 -8.64 6.81 10.79
N VAL A 79 -7.76 7.13 9.86
CA VAL A 79 -7.78 6.58 8.50
C VAL A 79 -6.75 5.46 8.42
N ALA A 80 -7.23 4.22 8.32
CA ALA A 80 -6.36 3.05 8.16
C ALA A 80 -6.29 2.63 6.69
N LEU A 81 -5.08 2.63 6.14
CA LEU A 81 -4.80 2.17 4.77
C LEU A 81 -4.33 0.72 4.82
N THR A 82 -5.19 -0.19 4.41
CA THR A 82 -4.92 -1.62 4.41
C THR A 82 -4.85 -2.18 2.98
N SER A 83 -4.28 -3.37 2.83
CA SER A 83 -4.33 -4.09 1.57
C SER A 83 -5.69 -4.77 1.36
N ASN A 84 -6.00 -5.05 0.09
CA ASN A 84 -7.16 -5.86 -0.26
C ASN A 84 -7.00 -7.30 0.25
N ARG A 85 -8.09 -8.06 0.18
CA ARG A 85 -8.16 -9.44 0.62
C ARG A 85 -7.13 -10.34 -0.07
N GLY A 86 -6.42 -11.13 0.72
CA GLY A 86 -5.57 -12.25 0.30
C GLY A 86 -4.12 -11.86 -0.04
N LEU A 87 -3.22 -12.78 0.21
CA LEU A 87 -1.79 -12.76 -0.13
C LEU A 87 -0.98 -11.55 0.37
N ALA A 88 -1.48 -10.87 1.40
CA ALA A 88 -0.85 -9.68 1.99
C ALA A 88 0.02 -10.00 3.22
N GLY A 89 0.17 -11.29 3.59
CA GLY A 89 0.88 -11.68 4.80
C GLY A 89 0.28 -11.04 6.05
N GLY A 90 1.14 -10.58 6.96
CA GLY A 90 0.73 -9.91 8.19
C GLY A 90 0.46 -8.40 8.07
N TYR A 91 0.45 -7.82 6.86
CA TYR A 91 0.36 -6.38 6.68
C TYR A 91 -0.88 -5.77 7.38
N ASN A 92 -2.06 -6.29 7.08
CA ASN A 92 -3.30 -5.77 7.66
C ASN A 92 -3.34 -5.92 9.19
N SER A 93 -2.87 -7.06 9.71
CA SER A 93 -2.79 -7.29 11.16
C SER A 93 -1.82 -6.33 11.85
N ASN A 94 -0.75 -5.96 11.19
CA ASN A 94 0.23 -5.03 11.74
C ASN A 94 -0.31 -3.59 11.76
N ILE A 95 -1.08 -3.18 10.74
CA ILE A 95 -1.74 -1.86 10.73
C ILE A 95 -2.75 -1.71 11.87
N VAL A 96 -3.51 -2.77 12.18
CA VAL A 96 -4.50 -2.74 13.28
C VAL A 96 -3.84 -2.71 14.68
N LYS A 97 -2.56 -3.12 14.79
CA LYS A 97 -1.82 -3.10 16.05
C LYS A 97 -1.11 -1.77 16.35
N LEU A 98 -1.07 -0.87 15.39
CA LEU A 98 -0.53 0.49 15.53
C LEU A 98 -1.54 1.41 16.21
#